data_341b1e07eb4e675a353dc673aa9f35f4
#
_entry.id   341b1e07eb4e675a353dc673aa9f35f4
#
_cell.length_a   1.000
_cell.length_b   1.000
_cell.length_c   1.000
_cell.angle_alpha   90.00
_cell.angle_beta   90.00
_cell.angle_gamma   90.00
#
_symmetry.space_group_name_H-M   'P 1'
#
loop_
_entity.id
_entity.type
_entity.pdbx_description
1 polymer ?
#
loop_
_entity_poly.entity_id
_entity_poly.type
_entity_poly.pdbx_seq_one_letter_code
_entity_poly.pdbx_strand_id
1 'polypeptide(L)'
;MLMPPDHCLLATNHCLLPTFPHLSSQILYILTTMLGRVVFYRVFGRLEILFAMLVAAVFCACNNDMSRGDEALRIGDYDRAIANFSKVLDGEPANRDARYGLAIAYYAIAEDKERLKENTLALWERTAREFKILTAIDSSDKVTPLYSTTLFYLARAMLAENEHARVMRLLDESIQLDPSNYFSYNLKALILGGQGDVDGAKKIYAYIVTREPKFASAYVNLGNLYWNAHDYESAWDIWSMGHEALPQDPVLAKWTRVAEDSLKAMVYSGKL
;
A
#
# COMPACT_ATOMS: atom_id res chain seq x y z
N MET A 1 -3.80 9.36 -12.82
CA MET A 1 -3.20 8.71 -14.01
C MET A 1 -3.49 7.23 -13.86
N LEU A 2 -4.46 6.73 -14.62
CA LEU A 2 -5.01 5.37 -14.52
C LEU A 2 -3.96 4.36 -14.97
N MET A 3 -3.73 3.32 -14.14
CA MET A 3 -2.99 2.14 -14.57
C MET A 3 -3.75 1.42 -15.69
N PRO A 4 -3.06 0.90 -16.72
CA PRO A 4 -3.72 0.10 -17.76
C PRO A 4 -4.12 -1.28 -17.20
N PRO A 5 -5.23 -1.86 -17.67
CA PRO A 5 -5.71 -3.15 -17.25
C PRO A 5 -5.12 -4.26 -18.14
N ASP A 6 -3.88 -4.62 -17.93
CA ASP A 6 -3.34 -5.80 -18.61
C ASP A 6 -2.41 -6.56 -17.69
N HIS A 7 -2.95 -7.56 -17.01
CA HIS A 7 -2.28 -8.81 -16.62
C HIS A 7 -3.28 -9.74 -15.94
N CYS A 8 -4.27 -10.19 -16.73
CA CYS A 8 -5.02 -11.38 -16.40
C CYS A 8 -4.31 -12.56 -17.06
N LEU A 9 -3.32 -13.16 -16.40
CA LEU A 9 -2.77 -14.45 -16.79
C LEU A 9 -3.63 -15.55 -16.18
N LEU A 10 -4.36 -16.22 -17.07
CA LEU A 10 -5.10 -17.45 -16.88
C LEU A 10 -4.27 -18.48 -16.08
N ALA A 11 -4.63 -18.67 -14.82
CA ALA A 11 -4.27 -19.89 -14.10
C ALA A 11 -5.26 -20.97 -14.49
N THR A 12 -4.86 -21.85 -15.38
CA THR A 12 -5.59 -23.08 -15.72
C THR A 12 -5.73 -23.94 -14.48
N ASN A 13 -6.97 -24.23 -14.12
CA ASN A 13 -7.35 -25.16 -13.07
C ASN A 13 -6.75 -26.56 -13.35
N HIS A 14 -5.71 -26.92 -12.62
CA HIS A 14 -5.39 -28.29 -12.34
C HIS A 14 -5.67 -28.58 -10.86
N CYS A 15 -6.86 -29.10 -10.61
CA CYS A 15 -7.21 -29.74 -9.35
C CYS A 15 -6.36 -31.01 -9.19
N LEU A 16 -5.14 -30.86 -8.64
CA LEU A 16 -4.34 -32.00 -8.20
C LEU A 16 -4.80 -32.38 -6.80
N LEU A 17 -5.51 -33.49 -6.71
CA LEU A 17 -5.80 -34.18 -5.45
C LEU A 17 -4.48 -34.41 -4.70
N PRO A 18 -4.33 -33.99 -3.45
CA PRO A 18 -3.17 -34.35 -2.65
C PRO A 18 -3.25 -35.87 -2.34
N THR A 19 -2.26 -36.60 -2.82
CA THR A 19 -2.03 -38.01 -2.42
C THR A 19 -1.58 -38.00 -0.96
N PHE A 20 -2.45 -38.51 -0.09
CA PHE A 20 -2.12 -38.72 1.32
C PHE A 20 -1.03 -39.78 1.45
N PRO A 21 0.03 -39.54 2.22
CA PRO A 21 1.03 -40.54 2.51
C PRO A 21 0.40 -41.68 3.37
N HIS A 22 0.70 -42.87 2.97
CA HIS A 22 0.32 -44.13 3.62
C HIS A 22 0.29 -44.06 5.17
N LEU A 23 -0.89 -44.01 5.76
CA LEU A 23 -1.06 -44.53 7.09
C LEU A 23 -0.83 -46.03 7.01
N SER A 24 0.20 -46.48 7.70
CA SER A 24 0.75 -47.82 7.55
C SER A 24 -0.33 -48.90 7.60
N SER A 25 -0.36 -49.71 6.53
CA SER A 25 -1.21 -50.92 6.39
C SER A 25 -1.11 -51.90 7.58
N GLN A 26 -0.12 -51.74 8.42
CA GLN A 26 0.09 -52.55 9.62
C GLN A 26 -0.89 -52.24 10.78
N ILE A 27 -1.28 -51.00 10.99
CA ILE A 27 -2.26 -50.67 12.05
C ILE A 27 -3.66 -51.14 11.64
N LEU A 28 -3.98 -51.05 10.37
CA LEU A 28 -5.25 -51.53 9.82
C LEU A 28 -5.36 -53.07 9.89
N TYR A 29 -4.25 -53.77 9.69
CA TYR A 29 -4.18 -55.22 9.74
C TYR A 29 -4.36 -55.81 11.16
N ILE A 30 -3.83 -55.11 12.19
CA ILE A 30 -3.93 -55.55 13.60
C ILE A 30 -5.36 -55.34 14.14
N LEU A 31 -6.07 -54.27 13.78
CA LEU A 31 -7.45 -54.02 14.19
C LEU A 31 -8.49 -54.91 13.48
N THR A 32 -8.19 -55.39 12.28
CA THR A 32 -9.10 -56.26 11.52
C THR A 32 -9.07 -57.72 11.94
N THR A 33 -8.03 -58.15 12.68
CA THR A 33 -7.89 -59.54 13.12
C THR A 33 -8.52 -59.81 14.49
N MET A 34 -8.85 -58.81 15.30
CA MET A 34 -9.30 -59.03 16.67
C MET A 34 -10.79 -58.80 16.94
N LEU A 35 -11.58 -58.14 16.11
CA LEU A 35 -13.02 -57.94 16.33
C LEU A 35 -13.79 -57.85 15.00
N GLY A 36 -14.61 -58.88 14.73
CA GLY A 36 -15.76 -58.99 13.80
C GLY A 36 -15.75 -58.13 12.54
N ARG A 37 -15.22 -58.66 11.48
CA ARG A 37 -14.93 -58.08 10.15
C ARG A 37 -16.04 -57.32 9.41
N VAL A 38 -17.27 -57.27 9.84
CA VAL A 38 -18.38 -56.75 9.01
C VAL A 38 -19.01 -55.47 9.52
N VAL A 39 -18.99 -55.20 10.84
CA VAL A 39 -19.65 -54.03 11.43
C VAL A 39 -18.71 -52.84 11.47
N PHE A 40 -17.41 -53.05 11.69
CA PHE A 40 -16.43 -52.00 11.78
C PHE A 40 -16.20 -51.28 10.44
N TYR A 41 -16.11 -52.02 9.36
CA TYR A 41 -15.94 -51.45 7.99
C TYR A 41 -17.13 -50.60 7.52
N ARG A 42 -18.36 -50.95 7.94
CA ARG A 42 -19.56 -50.17 7.54
C ARG A 42 -19.72 -48.85 8.31
N VAL A 43 -19.25 -48.78 9.52
CA VAL A 43 -19.40 -47.57 10.36
C VAL A 43 -18.19 -46.63 10.16
N PHE A 44 -16.97 -47.13 10.18
CA PHE A 44 -15.76 -46.32 9.97
C PHE A 44 -15.63 -45.86 8.54
N GLY A 45 -15.89 -46.65 7.55
CA GLY A 45 -15.86 -46.22 6.14
C GLY A 45 -16.90 -45.15 5.82
N ARG A 46 -18.06 -45.16 6.52
CA ARG A 46 -19.05 -44.09 6.39
C ARG A 46 -18.61 -42.80 7.10
N LEU A 47 -17.91 -42.91 8.22
CA LEU A 47 -17.39 -41.78 8.96
C LEU A 47 -16.24 -41.11 8.21
N GLU A 48 -15.34 -41.85 7.61
CA GLU A 48 -14.26 -41.35 6.74
C GLU A 48 -14.80 -40.67 5.48
N ILE A 49 -15.83 -41.27 4.85
CA ILE A 49 -16.48 -40.66 3.68
C ILE A 49 -17.21 -39.36 4.07
N LEU A 50 -17.89 -39.33 5.21
CA LEU A 50 -18.55 -38.14 5.72
C LEU A 50 -17.53 -37.04 6.08
N PHE A 51 -16.41 -37.41 6.71
CA PHE A 51 -15.33 -36.51 7.01
C PHE A 51 -14.66 -35.97 5.73
N ALA A 52 -14.39 -36.84 4.76
CA ALA A 52 -13.85 -36.42 3.46
C ALA A 52 -14.82 -35.52 2.68
N MET A 53 -16.15 -35.83 2.73
CA MET A 53 -17.16 -34.93 2.13
C MET A 53 -17.27 -33.59 2.87
N LEU A 54 -17.16 -33.58 4.20
CA LEU A 54 -17.16 -32.36 4.98
C LEU A 54 -15.94 -31.48 4.65
N VAL A 55 -14.76 -32.11 4.59
CA VAL A 55 -13.51 -31.41 4.20
C VAL A 55 -13.63 -30.89 2.76
N ALA A 56 -14.11 -31.70 1.82
CA ALA A 56 -14.32 -31.30 0.44
C ALA A 56 -15.36 -30.18 0.32
N ALA A 57 -16.43 -30.19 1.13
CA ALA A 57 -17.44 -29.14 1.15
C ALA A 57 -16.88 -27.82 1.70
N VAL A 58 -16.03 -27.87 2.72
CA VAL A 58 -15.33 -26.70 3.27
C VAL A 58 -14.36 -26.12 2.23
N PHE A 59 -13.56 -26.97 1.57
CA PHE A 59 -12.67 -26.52 0.49
C PHE A 59 -13.41 -25.95 -0.73
N CYS A 60 -14.55 -26.53 -1.12
CA CYS A 60 -15.39 -25.99 -2.18
C CYS A 60 -16.02 -24.64 -1.79
N ALA A 61 -16.40 -24.47 -0.53
CA ALA A 61 -16.96 -23.20 -0.05
C ALA A 61 -15.91 -22.10 -0.04
N CYS A 62 -14.69 -22.37 0.44
CA CYS A 62 -13.59 -21.40 0.45
C CYS A 62 -13.18 -20.98 -0.96
N ASN A 63 -13.06 -21.92 -1.91
CA ASN A 63 -12.78 -21.61 -3.32
C ASN A 63 -13.88 -20.75 -3.95
N ASN A 64 -15.13 -20.92 -3.55
CA ASN A 64 -16.23 -20.10 -4.08
C ASN A 64 -16.19 -18.67 -3.52
N ASP A 65 -15.87 -18.49 -2.23
CA ASP A 65 -15.79 -17.16 -1.63
C ASP A 65 -14.54 -16.40 -2.15
N MET A 66 -13.41 -17.08 -2.37
CA MET A 66 -12.23 -16.48 -3.00
C MET A 66 -12.57 -15.95 -4.40
N SER A 67 -13.14 -16.81 -5.27
CA SER A 67 -13.52 -16.42 -6.63
C SER A 67 -14.57 -15.31 -6.68
N ARG A 68 -15.51 -15.28 -5.72
CA ARG A 68 -16.49 -14.20 -5.58
C ARG A 68 -15.85 -12.89 -5.13
N GLY A 69 -14.83 -12.98 -4.27
CA GLY A 69 -14.03 -11.84 -3.86
C GLY A 69 -13.29 -11.21 -5.03
N ASP A 70 -12.60 -12.03 -5.82
CA ASP A 70 -11.86 -11.60 -7.01
C ASP A 70 -12.79 -10.94 -8.06
N GLU A 71 -13.94 -11.56 -8.31
CA GLU A 71 -14.95 -10.98 -9.23
C GLU A 71 -15.50 -9.65 -8.71
N ALA A 72 -15.76 -9.55 -7.41
CA ALA A 72 -16.22 -8.32 -6.79
C ALA A 72 -15.17 -7.20 -6.89
N LEU A 73 -13.88 -7.50 -6.67
CA LEU A 73 -12.78 -6.55 -6.91
C LEU A 73 -12.75 -6.08 -8.36
N ARG A 74 -12.86 -7.01 -9.30
CA ARG A 74 -12.79 -6.73 -10.74
C ARG A 74 -13.88 -5.77 -11.21
N ILE A 75 -15.09 -5.85 -10.61
CA ILE A 75 -16.23 -4.98 -10.95
C ILE A 75 -16.31 -3.72 -10.06
N GLY A 76 -15.38 -3.55 -9.09
CA GLY A 76 -15.37 -2.40 -8.18
C GLY A 76 -16.39 -2.50 -7.04
N ASP A 77 -16.97 -3.66 -6.77
CA ASP A 77 -17.85 -3.92 -5.61
C ASP A 77 -16.98 -4.27 -4.39
N TYR A 78 -16.34 -3.24 -3.83
CA TYR A 78 -15.36 -3.43 -2.77
C TYR A 78 -15.96 -3.95 -1.47
N ASP A 79 -17.19 -3.57 -1.14
CA ASP A 79 -17.87 -4.07 0.06
C ASP A 79 -18.10 -5.58 -0.03
N ARG A 80 -18.52 -6.05 -1.20
CA ARG A 80 -18.70 -7.48 -1.46
C ARG A 80 -17.35 -8.22 -1.51
N ALA A 81 -16.30 -7.59 -2.05
CA ALA A 81 -14.96 -8.15 -2.02
C ALA A 81 -14.46 -8.34 -0.59
N ILE A 82 -14.59 -7.31 0.28
CA ILE A 82 -14.25 -7.36 1.70
C ILE A 82 -14.99 -8.50 2.40
N ALA A 83 -16.31 -8.61 2.18
CA ALA A 83 -17.12 -9.65 2.81
C ALA A 83 -16.67 -11.07 2.43
N ASN A 84 -16.34 -11.29 1.17
CA ASN A 84 -15.91 -12.62 0.69
C ASN A 84 -14.48 -12.95 1.15
N PHE A 85 -13.51 -12.04 1.00
CA PHE A 85 -12.15 -12.30 1.47
C PHE A 85 -12.08 -12.46 2.99
N SER A 86 -12.89 -11.72 3.76
CA SER A 86 -12.96 -11.90 5.21
C SER A 86 -13.42 -13.31 5.59
N LYS A 87 -14.42 -13.87 4.89
CA LYS A 87 -14.85 -15.25 5.12
C LYS A 87 -13.76 -16.28 4.82
N VAL A 88 -12.98 -16.07 3.76
CA VAL A 88 -11.82 -16.93 3.47
C VAL A 88 -10.82 -16.85 4.62
N LEU A 89 -10.53 -15.64 5.12
CA LEU A 89 -9.59 -15.44 6.21
C LEU A 89 -10.08 -15.93 7.57
N ASP A 90 -11.40 -16.04 7.79
CA ASP A 90 -11.99 -16.67 8.98
C ASP A 90 -11.64 -18.16 9.03
N GLY A 91 -11.63 -18.85 7.88
CA GLY A 91 -11.25 -20.26 7.76
C GLY A 91 -9.75 -20.48 7.60
N GLU A 92 -9.07 -19.57 6.89
CA GLU A 92 -7.66 -19.65 6.52
C GLU A 92 -6.94 -18.32 6.82
N PRO A 93 -6.62 -18.00 8.10
CA PRO A 93 -6.05 -16.70 8.47
C PRO A 93 -4.71 -16.37 7.79
N ALA A 94 -3.98 -17.38 7.32
CA ALA A 94 -2.71 -17.24 6.60
C ALA A 94 -2.86 -17.21 5.08
N ASN A 95 -4.10 -17.20 4.55
CA ASN A 95 -4.32 -17.15 3.11
C ASN A 95 -3.85 -15.80 2.55
N ARG A 96 -2.72 -15.85 1.85
CA ARG A 96 -2.04 -14.68 1.31
C ARG A 96 -2.89 -13.93 0.28
N ASP A 97 -3.51 -14.67 -0.62
CA ASP A 97 -4.24 -14.07 -1.76
C ASP A 97 -5.53 -13.40 -1.29
N ALA A 98 -6.25 -14.01 -0.35
CA ALA A 98 -7.41 -13.41 0.29
C ALA A 98 -7.03 -12.13 1.07
N ARG A 99 -5.89 -12.15 1.79
CA ARG A 99 -5.41 -10.97 2.51
C ARG A 99 -4.98 -9.85 1.56
N TYR A 100 -4.33 -10.20 0.46
CA TYR A 100 -4.00 -9.23 -0.58
C TYR A 100 -5.27 -8.61 -1.17
N GLY A 101 -6.25 -9.43 -1.55
CA GLY A 101 -7.53 -8.94 -2.06
C GLY A 101 -8.26 -8.03 -1.07
N LEU A 102 -8.25 -8.39 0.22
CA LEU A 102 -8.83 -7.57 1.29
C LEU A 102 -8.11 -6.22 1.43
N ALA A 103 -6.78 -6.22 1.42
CA ALA A 103 -5.98 -4.99 1.50
C ALA A 103 -6.24 -4.07 0.30
N ILE A 104 -6.31 -4.63 -0.91
CA ILE A 104 -6.63 -3.86 -2.13
C ILE A 104 -8.05 -3.29 -2.10
N ALA A 105 -9.04 -4.04 -1.58
CA ALA A 105 -10.40 -3.53 -1.46
C ALA A 105 -10.48 -2.33 -0.50
N TYR A 106 -9.84 -2.40 0.67
CA TYR A 106 -9.75 -1.27 1.59
C TYR A 106 -8.98 -0.09 1.00
N TYR A 107 -7.87 -0.37 0.31
CA TYR A 107 -7.07 0.66 -0.37
C TYR A 107 -7.92 1.43 -1.39
N ALA A 108 -8.65 0.72 -2.24
CA ALA A 108 -9.48 1.33 -3.28
C ALA A 108 -10.60 2.22 -2.69
N ILE A 109 -11.28 1.75 -1.63
CA ILE A 109 -12.28 2.57 -0.92
C ILE A 109 -11.63 3.81 -0.31
N ALA A 110 -10.46 3.66 0.32
CA ALA A 110 -9.76 4.77 0.94
C ALA A 110 -9.34 5.82 -0.09
N GLU A 111 -8.84 5.39 -1.26
CA GLU A 111 -8.46 6.27 -2.37
C GLU A 111 -9.66 7.01 -2.97
N ASP A 112 -10.80 6.32 -3.14
CA ASP A 112 -12.04 6.93 -3.62
C ASP A 112 -12.54 8.01 -2.65
N LYS A 113 -12.55 7.72 -1.36
CA LYS A 113 -12.97 8.68 -0.32
C LYS A 113 -11.98 9.86 -0.18
N GLU A 114 -10.71 9.61 -0.34
CA GLU A 114 -9.67 10.65 -0.38
C GLU A 114 -9.92 11.65 -1.51
N ARG A 115 -10.28 11.14 -2.69
CA ARG A 115 -10.65 11.96 -3.85
C ARG A 115 -11.89 12.81 -3.59
N LEU A 116 -12.84 12.29 -2.80
CA LEU A 116 -14.04 13.00 -2.36
C LEU A 116 -13.79 13.94 -1.17
N LYS A 117 -12.57 13.98 -0.63
CA LYS A 117 -12.17 14.76 0.57
C LYS A 117 -12.95 14.36 1.82
N GLU A 118 -13.34 13.09 1.92
CA GLU A 118 -13.95 12.53 3.12
C GLU A 118 -12.88 12.16 4.16
N ASN A 119 -13.31 11.90 5.39
CA ASN A 119 -12.41 11.38 6.42
C ASN A 119 -12.02 9.93 6.10
N THR A 120 -10.73 9.71 5.91
CA THR A 120 -10.17 8.43 5.47
C THR A 120 -9.29 7.75 6.52
N LEU A 121 -9.07 8.37 7.69
CA LEU A 121 -8.12 7.88 8.71
C LEU A 121 -8.35 6.40 9.08
N ALA A 122 -9.59 6.04 9.44
CA ALA A 122 -9.91 4.67 9.84
C ALA A 122 -9.72 3.64 8.70
N LEU A 123 -9.93 4.06 7.45
CA LEU A 123 -9.71 3.21 6.28
C LEU A 123 -8.22 2.98 6.04
N TRP A 124 -7.41 4.05 6.10
CA TRP A 124 -5.96 3.91 5.95
C TRP A 124 -5.34 3.11 7.09
N GLU A 125 -5.86 3.20 8.33
CA GLU A 125 -5.44 2.33 9.45
C GLU A 125 -5.76 0.86 9.19
N ARG A 126 -6.95 0.55 8.64
CA ARG A 126 -7.30 -0.84 8.26
C ARG A 126 -6.41 -1.34 7.13
N THR A 127 -6.27 -0.55 6.08
CA THR A 127 -5.40 -0.88 4.93
C THR A 127 -3.96 -1.15 5.38
N ALA A 128 -3.39 -0.28 6.21
CA ALA A 128 -2.04 -0.44 6.74
C ALA A 128 -1.89 -1.72 7.60
N ARG A 129 -2.92 -2.08 8.37
CA ARG A 129 -2.93 -3.31 9.15
C ARG A 129 -2.86 -4.55 8.28
N GLU A 130 -3.67 -4.60 7.21
CA GLU A 130 -3.68 -5.75 6.29
C GLU A 130 -2.38 -5.87 5.52
N PHE A 131 -1.82 -4.76 5.02
CA PHE A 131 -0.51 -4.78 4.37
C PHE A 131 0.62 -5.14 5.33
N LYS A 132 0.58 -4.70 6.59
CA LYS A 132 1.56 -5.09 7.61
C LYS A 132 1.58 -6.59 7.85
N ILE A 133 0.40 -7.22 7.96
CA ILE A 133 0.30 -8.68 8.11
C ILE A 133 0.80 -9.36 6.84
N LEU A 134 0.42 -8.82 5.67
CA LEU A 134 0.80 -9.38 4.38
C LEU A 134 2.32 -9.33 4.16
N THR A 135 2.99 -8.23 4.49
CA THR A 135 4.45 -8.11 4.36
C THR A 135 5.23 -9.05 5.29
N ALA A 136 4.64 -9.46 6.41
CA ALA A 136 5.22 -10.50 7.26
C ALA A 136 5.17 -11.90 6.63
N ILE A 137 4.22 -12.14 5.72
CA ILE A 137 4.04 -13.40 4.98
C ILE A 137 4.81 -13.34 3.65
N ASP A 138 4.77 -12.19 2.99
CA ASP A 138 5.31 -11.96 1.66
C ASP A 138 5.83 -10.53 1.52
N SER A 139 7.13 -10.38 1.42
CA SER A 139 7.82 -9.11 1.19
C SER A 139 8.11 -8.85 -0.29
N SER A 140 7.22 -9.28 -1.19
CA SER A 140 7.41 -9.11 -2.64
C SER A 140 7.38 -7.65 -3.07
N ASP A 141 8.04 -7.38 -4.20
CA ASP A 141 8.07 -6.05 -4.84
C ASP A 141 6.69 -5.48 -5.19
N LYS A 142 5.63 -6.30 -5.18
CA LYS A 142 4.26 -5.86 -5.42
C LYS A 142 3.58 -5.29 -4.19
N VAL A 143 3.87 -5.83 -3.01
CA VAL A 143 3.23 -5.48 -1.74
C VAL A 143 3.89 -4.26 -1.10
N THR A 144 5.22 -4.24 -1.13
CA THR A 144 6.02 -3.23 -0.43
C THR A 144 5.74 -1.78 -0.88
N PRO A 145 5.64 -1.46 -2.19
CA PRO A 145 5.29 -0.10 -2.63
C PRO A 145 3.86 0.32 -2.24
N LEU A 146 2.91 -0.62 -2.28
CA LEU A 146 1.52 -0.34 -1.88
C LEU A 146 1.43 -0.07 -0.37
N TYR A 147 2.18 -0.83 0.43
CA TYR A 147 2.25 -0.58 1.87
C TYR A 147 2.93 0.76 2.15
N SER A 148 4.04 1.08 1.49
CA SER A 148 4.70 2.39 1.59
C SER A 148 3.74 3.54 1.28
N THR A 149 3.00 3.44 0.17
CA THR A 149 2.00 4.44 -0.22
C THR A 149 0.86 4.55 0.81
N THR A 150 0.41 3.41 1.36
CA THR A 150 -0.60 3.38 2.42
C THR A 150 -0.13 4.12 3.67
N LEU A 151 1.12 3.91 4.09
CA LEU A 151 1.70 4.61 5.24
C LEU A 151 1.82 6.11 5.02
N PHE A 152 2.15 6.55 3.80
CA PHE A 152 2.12 7.96 3.42
C PHE A 152 0.71 8.56 3.59
N TYR A 153 -0.33 7.91 3.06
CA TYR A 153 -1.70 8.41 3.19
C TYR A 153 -2.18 8.39 4.64
N LEU A 154 -1.84 7.35 5.39
CA LEU A 154 -2.13 7.29 6.83
C LEU A 154 -1.44 8.43 7.59
N ALA A 155 -0.15 8.66 7.35
CA ALA A 155 0.60 9.76 7.94
C ALA A 155 -0.04 11.13 7.62
N ARG A 156 -0.46 11.33 6.37
CA ARG A 156 -1.14 12.55 5.94
C ARG A 156 -2.51 12.73 6.61
N ALA A 157 -3.30 11.68 6.72
CA ALA A 157 -4.60 11.73 7.39
C ALA A 157 -4.47 12.03 8.89
N MET A 158 -3.36 11.62 9.53
CA MET A 158 -3.08 11.85 10.95
C MET A 158 -2.53 13.25 11.27
N LEU A 159 -2.18 14.07 10.28
CA LEU A 159 -1.64 15.42 10.54
C LEU A 159 -2.60 16.29 11.37
N ALA A 160 -3.92 16.09 11.23
CA ALA A 160 -4.93 16.82 11.99
C ALA A 160 -4.99 16.43 13.48
N GLU A 161 -4.44 15.27 13.85
CA GLU A 161 -4.52 14.72 15.21
C GLU A 161 -3.37 15.20 16.12
N ASN A 162 -2.47 16.06 15.65
CA ASN A 162 -1.28 16.54 16.37
C ASN A 162 -0.31 15.43 16.85
N GLU A 163 -0.41 14.22 16.30
CA GLU A 163 0.46 13.09 16.61
C GLU A 163 1.78 13.10 15.82
N HIS A 164 2.49 14.22 15.79
CA HIS A 164 3.66 14.42 14.94
C HIS A 164 4.71 13.31 15.04
N ALA A 165 4.97 12.79 16.25
CA ALA A 165 5.95 11.71 16.44
C ALA A 165 5.50 10.39 15.77
N ARG A 166 4.20 10.10 15.74
CA ARG A 166 3.67 8.92 15.04
C ARG A 166 3.71 9.12 13.53
N VAL A 167 3.32 10.30 13.08
CA VAL A 167 3.40 10.68 11.65
C VAL A 167 4.83 10.52 11.12
N MET A 168 5.83 11.03 11.83
CA MET A 168 7.24 10.90 11.44
C MET A 168 7.68 9.45 11.35
N ARG A 169 7.30 8.59 12.31
CA ARG A 169 7.62 7.15 12.26
C ARG A 169 6.98 6.45 11.05
N LEU A 170 5.72 6.77 10.72
CA LEU A 170 5.04 6.22 9.53
C LEU A 170 5.74 6.62 8.24
N LEU A 171 6.20 7.88 8.14
CA LEU A 171 6.95 8.35 6.98
C LEU A 171 8.32 7.68 6.88
N ASP A 172 9.00 7.46 8.00
CA ASP A 172 10.28 6.73 8.02
C ASP A 172 10.11 5.27 7.59
N GLU A 173 9.07 4.59 8.10
CA GLU A 173 8.73 3.22 7.69
C GLU A 173 8.36 3.17 6.19
N SER A 174 7.58 4.13 5.69
CA SER A 174 7.26 4.25 4.27
C SER A 174 8.50 4.39 3.40
N ILE A 175 9.44 5.25 3.78
CA ILE A 175 10.70 5.47 3.08
C ILE A 175 11.61 4.23 3.11
N GLN A 176 11.62 3.49 4.21
CA GLN A 176 12.38 2.24 4.32
C GLN A 176 11.81 1.15 3.40
N LEU A 177 10.49 1.07 3.30
CA LEU A 177 9.80 0.10 2.44
C LEU A 177 9.98 0.42 0.95
N ASP A 178 9.88 1.69 0.60
CA ASP A 178 10.07 2.15 -0.78
C ASP A 178 10.86 3.47 -0.80
N PRO A 179 12.18 3.42 -1.02
CA PRO A 179 13.03 4.60 -1.13
C PRO A 179 12.70 5.51 -2.33
N SER A 180 11.83 5.08 -3.24
CA SER A 180 11.34 5.90 -4.36
C SER A 180 10.01 6.61 -4.07
N ASN A 181 9.43 6.42 -2.88
CA ASN A 181 8.23 7.14 -2.47
C ASN A 181 8.55 8.58 -2.07
N TYR A 182 8.81 9.43 -3.06
CA TYR A 182 9.15 10.85 -2.85
C TYR A 182 8.02 11.67 -2.21
N PHE A 183 6.79 11.19 -2.21
CA PHE A 183 5.69 11.81 -1.47
C PHE A 183 5.93 11.76 0.05
N SER A 184 6.45 10.64 0.56
CA SER A 184 6.80 10.50 1.98
C SER A 184 7.95 11.40 2.38
N TYR A 185 8.99 11.51 1.56
CA TYR A 185 10.07 12.47 1.78
C TYR A 185 9.56 13.91 1.78
N ASN A 186 8.73 14.28 0.79
CA ASN A 186 8.18 15.63 0.69
C ASN A 186 7.34 16.01 1.92
N LEU A 187 6.48 15.11 2.39
CA LEU A 187 5.69 15.34 3.58
C LEU A 187 6.56 15.45 4.84
N LYS A 188 7.58 14.59 4.97
CA LYS A 188 8.56 14.65 6.06
C LYS A 188 9.29 16.00 6.08
N ALA A 189 9.79 16.47 4.93
CA ALA A 189 10.45 17.75 4.81
C ALA A 189 9.53 18.93 5.15
N LEU A 190 8.26 18.88 4.73
CA LEU A 190 7.25 19.88 5.06
C LEU A 190 7.05 20.00 6.58
N ILE A 191 6.97 18.85 7.28
CA ILE A 191 6.82 18.82 8.74
C ILE A 191 8.06 19.37 9.43
N LEU A 192 9.27 18.98 9.01
CA LEU A 192 10.52 19.49 9.58
C LEU A 192 10.63 21.00 9.42
N GLY A 193 10.34 21.52 8.23
CA GLY A 193 10.33 22.95 7.99
C GLY A 193 9.32 23.71 8.87
N GLY A 194 8.12 23.13 9.06
CA GLY A 194 7.10 23.68 9.96
C GLY A 194 7.49 23.64 11.44
N GLN A 195 8.35 22.70 11.84
CA GLN A 195 8.90 22.59 13.20
C GLN A 195 10.16 23.45 13.42
N GLY A 196 10.64 24.15 12.39
CA GLY A 196 11.83 25.00 12.44
C GLY A 196 13.14 24.30 12.05
N ASP A 197 13.12 23.00 11.74
CA ASP A 197 14.29 22.31 11.15
C ASP A 197 14.36 22.56 9.64
N VAL A 198 14.67 23.83 9.31
CA VAL A 198 14.76 24.30 7.92
C VAL A 198 15.90 23.60 7.17
N ASP A 199 17.02 23.35 7.84
CA ASP A 199 18.18 22.71 7.22
C ASP A 199 17.89 21.22 6.90
N GLY A 200 17.21 20.52 7.80
CA GLY A 200 16.73 19.17 7.56
C GLY A 200 15.77 19.11 6.37
N ALA A 201 14.81 20.05 6.31
CA ALA A 201 13.88 20.14 5.19
C ALA A 201 14.59 20.42 3.86
N LYS A 202 15.52 21.39 3.82
CA LYS A 202 16.32 21.72 2.62
C LYS A 202 17.09 20.50 2.10
N LYS A 203 17.74 19.76 2.99
CA LYS A 203 18.48 18.53 2.62
C LYS A 203 17.57 17.49 1.95
N ILE A 204 16.38 17.29 2.49
CA ILE A 204 15.44 16.31 1.93
C ILE A 204 14.91 16.78 0.57
N TYR A 205 14.54 18.07 0.43
CA TYR A 205 14.10 18.57 -0.87
C TYR A 205 15.21 18.54 -1.92
N ALA A 206 16.45 18.87 -1.57
CA ALA A 206 17.60 18.75 -2.46
C ALA A 206 17.84 17.29 -2.91
N TYR A 207 17.64 16.33 -2.00
CA TYR A 207 17.66 14.91 -2.35
C TYR A 207 16.57 14.57 -3.37
N ILE A 208 15.33 15.03 -3.15
CA ILE A 208 14.21 14.73 -4.07
C ILE A 208 14.48 15.30 -5.47
N VAL A 209 14.86 16.58 -5.60
CA VAL A 209 15.07 17.19 -6.92
C VAL A 209 16.22 16.56 -7.70
N THR A 210 17.20 15.98 -6.99
CA THR A 210 18.31 15.23 -7.60
C THR A 210 17.88 13.86 -8.11
N ARG A 211 17.00 13.17 -7.37
CA ARG A 211 16.59 11.80 -7.67
C ARG A 211 15.38 11.71 -8.58
N GLU A 212 14.45 12.66 -8.45
CA GLU A 212 13.22 12.75 -9.22
C GLU A 212 13.02 14.19 -9.73
N PRO A 213 13.73 14.57 -10.82
CA PRO A 213 13.66 15.93 -11.38
C PRO A 213 12.27 16.35 -11.84
N LYS A 214 11.33 15.39 -11.95
CA LYS A 214 9.94 15.69 -12.33
C LYS A 214 9.02 15.93 -11.15
N PHE A 215 9.52 15.93 -9.92
CA PHE A 215 8.72 16.16 -8.71
C PHE A 215 8.61 17.66 -8.43
N ALA A 216 7.70 18.34 -9.11
CA ALA A 216 7.52 19.80 -9.06
C ALA A 216 7.42 20.37 -7.63
N SER A 217 6.70 19.67 -6.74
CA SER A 217 6.49 20.12 -5.35
C SER A 217 7.79 20.33 -4.57
N ALA A 218 8.85 19.56 -4.85
CA ALA A 218 10.11 19.70 -4.16
C ALA A 218 10.82 21.00 -4.52
N TYR A 219 10.81 21.39 -5.78
CA TYR A 219 11.36 22.70 -6.21
C TYR A 219 10.58 23.86 -5.61
N VAL A 220 9.23 23.77 -5.64
CA VAL A 220 8.38 24.80 -5.06
C VAL A 220 8.66 24.96 -3.58
N ASN A 221 8.71 23.86 -2.82
CA ASN A 221 8.91 23.90 -1.38
C ASN A 221 10.35 24.32 -1.01
N LEU A 222 11.36 23.85 -1.74
CA LEU A 222 12.75 24.25 -1.51
C LEU A 222 12.95 25.74 -1.78
N GLY A 223 12.44 26.24 -2.90
CA GLY A 223 12.48 27.66 -3.23
C GLY A 223 11.74 28.52 -2.18
N ASN A 224 10.59 28.04 -1.68
CA ASN A 224 9.86 28.73 -0.60
C ASN A 224 10.69 28.83 0.69
N LEU A 225 11.50 27.80 1.03
CA LEU A 225 12.38 27.87 2.21
C LEU A 225 13.48 28.90 2.05
N TYR A 226 14.05 29.05 0.85
CA TYR A 226 15.02 30.13 0.57
C TYR A 226 14.34 31.50 0.54
N TRP A 227 13.20 31.61 -0.10
CA TRP A 227 12.42 32.85 -0.16
C TRP A 227 12.05 33.39 1.22
N ASN A 228 11.58 32.50 2.11
CA ASN A 228 11.22 32.88 3.49
C ASN A 228 12.45 33.26 4.34
N ALA A 229 13.62 32.77 3.97
CA ALA A 229 14.90 33.18 4.57
C ALA A 229 15.46 34.47 3.96
N HIS A 230 14.73 35.17 3.07
CA HIS A 230 15.15 36.34 2.31
C HIS A 230 16.36 36.09 1.37
N ASP A 231 16.66 34.82 1.07
CA ASP A 231 17.64 34.40 0.08
C ASP A 231 16.95 34.28 -1.29
N TYR A 232 16.69 35.41 -1.90
CA TYR A 232 15.88 35.49 -3.13
C TYR A 232 16.62 34.97 -4.35
N GLU A 233 17.97 35.02 -4.36
CA GLU A 233 18.80 34.46 -5.43
C GLU A 233 18.69 32.93 -5.44
N SER A 234 18.92 32.28 -4.30
CA SER A 234 18.76 30.85 -4.20
C SER A 234 17.32 30.38 -4.50
N ALA A 235 16.32 31.17 -4.10
CA ALA A 235 14.92 30.84 -4.42
C ALA A 235 14.67 30.88 -5.92
N TRP A 236 15.17 31.91 -6.62
CA TRP A 236 15.07 32.02 -8.08
C TRP A 236 15.80 30.88 -8.78
N ASP A 237 17.01 30.56 -8.37
CA ASP A 237 17.80 29.46 -8.93
C ASP A 237 17.01 28.13 -8.86
N ILE A 238 16.47 27.81 -7.68
CA ILE A 238 15.72 26.55 -7.48
C ILE A 238 14.45 26.52 -8.32
N TRP A 239 13.66 27.59 -8.36
CA TRP A 239 12.44 27.62 -9.16
C TRP A 239 12.74 27.62 -10.67
N SER A 240 13.82 28.26 -11.11
CA SER A 240 14.28 28.23 -12.49
C SER A 240 14.72 26.83 -12.92
N MET A 241 15.50 26.14 -12.08
CA MET A 241 15.85 24.73 -12.32
C MET A 241 14.59 23.85 -12.44
N GLY A 242 13.61 24.08 -11.57
CA GLY A 242 12.34 23.35 -11.62
C GLY A 242 11.55 23.67 -12.89
N HIS A 243 11.53 24.93 -13.33
CA HIS A 243 10.86 25.33 -14.56
C HIS A 243 11.56 24.78 -15.82
N GLU A 244 12.90 24.70 -15.82
CA GLU A 244 13.64 24.04 -16.90
C GLU A 244 13.33 22.53 -16.98
N ALA A 245 13.24 21.86 -15.83
CA ALA A 245 12.88 20.44 -15.76
C ALA A 245 11.41 20.17 -16.14
N LEU A 246 10.53 21.13 -15.88
CA LEU A 246 9.07 21.04 -16.04
C LEU A 246 8.52 22.33 -16.69
N PRO A 247 8.80 22.57 -17.99
CA PRO A 247 8.44 23.84 -18.65
C PRO A 247 6.93 24.11 -18.71
N GLN A 248 6.10 23.07 -18.58
CA GLN A 248 4.65 23.18 -18.63
C GLN A 248 4.02 23.37 -17.23
N ASP A 249 4.82 23.36 -16.15
CA ASP A 249 4.29 23.56 -14.80
C ASP A 249 4.00 25.04 -14.55
N PRO A 250 2.71 25.45 -14.37
CA PRO A 250 2.35 26.85 -14.22
C PRO A 250 2.76 27.44 -12.89
N VAL A 251 2.97 26.60 -11.86
CA VAL A 251 3.35 27.04 -10.52
C VAL A 251 4.81 27.43 -10.53
N LEU A 252 5.68 26.61 -11.10
CA LEU A 252 7.10 26.90 -11.25
C LEU A 252 7.33 28.13 -12.15
N ALA A 253 6.66 28.19 -13.29
CA ALA A 253 6.72 29.38 -14.18
C ALA A 253 6.33 30.67 -13.46
N LYS A 254 5.29 30.62 -12.62
CA LYS A 254 4.84 31.77 -11.80
C LYS A 254 5.90 32.20 -10.80
N TRP A 255 6.41 31.26 -9.99
CA TRP A 255 7.35 31.58 -8.92
C TRP A 255 8.70 32.05 -9.46
N THR A 256 9.20 31.45 -10.55
CA THR A 256 10.40 31.94 -11.24
C THR A 256 10.26 33.38 -11.65
N ARG A 257 9.13 33.78 -12.26
CA ARG A 257 8.87 35.17 -12.65
C ARG A 257 8.78 36.09 -11.44
N VAL A 258 8.08 35.71 -10.39
CA VAL A 258 7.96 36.51 -9.15
C VAL A 258 9.33 36.76 -8.53
N ALA A 259 10.20 35.76 -8.49
CA ALA A 259 11.55 35.95 -7.96
C ALA A 259 12.41 36.84 -8.86
N GLU A 260 12.35 36.65 -10.17
CA GLU A 260 13.07 37.49 -11.14
C GLU A 260 12.68 38.97 -11.04
N ASP A 261 11.38 39.24 -10.98
CA ASP A 261 10.87 40.62 -10.85
C ASP A 261 11.30 41.26 -9.51
N SER A 262 11.32 40.49 -8.44
CA SER A 262 11.77 40.97 -7.11
C SER A 262 13.25 41.25 -7.09
N LEU A 263 14.09 40.41 -7.70
CA LEU A 263 15.54 40.64 -7.81
C LEU A 263 15.83 41.91 -8.64
N LYS A 264 15.15 42.09 -9.78
CA LYS A 264 15.27 43.31 -10.59
C LYS A 264 14.92 44.58 -9.79
N ALA A 265 13.82 44.54 -9.04
CA ALA A 265 13.41 45.66 -8.19
C ALA A 265 14.44 46.00 -7.09
N MET A 266 15.09 44.97 -6.52
CA MET A 266 16.17 45.18 -5.52
C MET A 266 17.39 45.82 -6.13
N VAL A 267 17.84 45.39 -7.31
CA VAL A 267 18.94 46.01 -8.05
C VAL A 267 18.63 47.48 -8.31
N TYR A 268 17.44 47.82 -8.83
CA TYR A 268 17.03 49.19 -9.11
C TYR A 268 16.93 50.07 -7.85
N SER A 269 16.64 49.49 -6.70
CA SER A 269 16.55 50.21 -5.42
C SER A 269 17.88 50.30 -4.66
N GLY A 270 18.96 49.74 -5.18
CA GLY A 270 20.29 49.72 -4.53
C GLY A 270 20.32 48.88 -3.26
N LYS A 271 19.46 47.84 -3.17
CA LYS A 271 19.36 46.91 -2.02
C LYS A 271 20.08 45.58 -2.26
N LEU A 272 20.64 45.38 -3.44
CA LEU A 272 21.55 44.27 -3.81
C LEU A 272 22.93 44.86 -4.11
#